data_85c34f28570cc312d1291441a37c69bb
#
_entry.id   85c34f28570cc312d1291441a37c69bb
#
_cell.length_a   1.000
_cell.length_b   1.000
_cell.length_c   1.000
_cell.angle_alpha   90.00
_cell.angle_beta   90.00
_cell.angle_gamma   90.00
#
_symmetry.space_group_name_H-M   'P 1'
#
loop_
_entity.id
_entity.type
_entity.pdbx_description
1 polymer ?
#
loop_
_entity_poly.entity_id
_entity_poly.type
_entity_poly.pdbx_seq_one_letter_code
_entity_poly.pdbx_strand_id
1 'polypeptide(L)'
;MNKRIRVFMVDDNKKFVESVKEYFSSHAVIDVVDWAYDGEEALEKISGNYNNYDVLVMDLIINKMDGIRVLEELNKRNIHLKSIVTTGINSIEVINKCMQVGVNYYLLKPYSFDALAKHMETIMESRKDKLIVNDNDLKQAITTLLHSLGIPSHIKGYAYIRDSIDLMYNNPSMIGAITKELYPEIADKYDTTTSRVERAIRHAIEVSWNRGDYDLMGHSVDYDRAKPTNSEFIATVADKLRLERIYE
;
A
#
# COMPACT_ATOMS: atom_id res chain seq x y z
N MET A 1 26.97 6.17 -16.70
CA MET A 1 27.02 5.62 -15.33
C MET A 1 25.64 5.83 -14.73
N ASN A 2 24.93 4.77 -14.39
CA ASN A 2 23.67 4.92 -13.65
C ASN A 2 23.98 5.54 -12.27
N LYS A 3 23.30 6.62 -11.93
CA LYS A 3 23.45 7.29 -10.63
C LYS A 3 22.92 6.33 -9.55
N ARG A 4 23.77 6.00 -8.54
CA ARG A 4 23.33 5.17 -7.39
C ARG A 4 22.26 5.91 -6.58
N ILE A 5 21.33 5.15 -6.01
CA ILE A 5 20.31 5.65 -5.08
C ILE A 5 20.99 6.01 -3.77
N ARG A 6 20.93 7.27 -3.38
CA ARG A 6 21.55 7.78 -2.15
C ARG A 6 20.55 7.69 -1.00
N VAL A 7 20.86 6.83 -0.04
CA VAL A 7 19.99 6.52 1.09
C VAL A 7 20.45 7.21 2.34
N PHE A 8 19.49 7.85 3.04
CA PHE A 8 19.65 8.27 4.43
C PHE A 8 18.95 7.26 5.33
N MET A 9 19.67 6.66 6.30
CA MET A 9 19.16 5.63 7.18
C MET A 9 18.95 6.16 8.61
N VAL A 10 17.79 5.88 9.22
CA VAL A 10 17.51 6.24 10.61
C VAL A 10 17.05 5.02 11.39
N ASP A 11 17.83 4.63 12.38
CA ASP A 11 17.50 3.53 13.30
C ASP A 11 18.36 3.68 14.55
N ASP A 12 17.80 3.52 15.75
CA ASP A 12 18.55 3.67 17.02
C ASP A 12 19.45 2.46 17.31
N ASN A 13 19.26 1.35 16.60
CA ASN A 13 20.12 0.19 16.66
C ASN A 13 21.39 0.37 15.80
N LYS A 14 22.44 0.88 16.41
CA LYS A 14 23.74 1.13 15.74
C LYS A 14 24.30 -0.10 15.01
N LYS A 15 24.16 -1.30 15.60
CA LYS A 15 24.63 -2.54 14.97
C LYS A 15 23.85 -2.86 13.71
N PHE A 16 22.54 -2.61 13.72
CA PHE A 16 21.70 -2.79 12.55
C PHE A 16 22.09 -1.81 11.43
N VAL A 17 22.27 -0.53 11.75
CA VAL A 17 22.73 0.47 10.76
C VAL A 17 24.07 0.07 10.15
N GLU A 18 25.04 -0.39 10.97
CA GLU A 18 26.33 -0.85 10.44
C GLU A 18 26.18 -2.08 9.52
N SER A 19 25.32 -3.05 9.88
CA SER A 19 25.04 -4.20 9.01
C SER A 19 24.41 -3.80 7.67
N VAL A 20 23.50 -2.83 7.69
CA VAL A 20 22.89 -2.27 6.46
C VAL A 20 23.94 -1.59 5.60
N LYS A 21 24.80 -0.77 6.20
CA LYS A 21 25.90 -0.08 5.49
C LYS A 21 26.88 -1.07 4.86
N GLU A 22 27.27 -2.10 5.63
CA GLU A 22 28.17 -3.15 5.14
C GLU A 22 27.57 -3.89 3.94
N TYR A 23 26.29 -4.30 4.05
CA TYR A 23 25.59 -4.98 2.96
C TYR A 23 25.53 -4.12 1.69
N PHE A 24 25.17 -2.84 1.81
CA PHE A 24 25.03 -1.96 0.66
C PHE A 24 26.35 -1.35 0.15
N SER A 25 27.46 -1.52 0.86
CA SER A 25 28.79 -0.98 0.46
C SER A 25 29.24 -1.47 -0.94
N SER A 26 28.94 -2.71 -1.27
CA SER A 26 29.24 -3.34 -2.56
C SER A 26 28.03 -3.41 -3.51
N HIS A 27 26.88 -2.85 -3.14
CA HIS A 27 25.68 -2.92 -3.97
C HIS A 27 25.80 -2.03 -5.20
N ALA A 28 25.40 -2.54 -6.37
CA ALA A 28 25.62 -1.86 -7.65
C ALA A 28 24.81 -0.55 -7.80
N VAL A 29 23.62 -0.50 -7.17
CA VAL A 29 22.62 0.55 -7.43
C VAL A 29 22.33 1.41 -6.19
N ILE A 30 22.55 0.90 -4.96
CA ILE A 30 22.19 1.55 -3.70
C ILE A 30 23.46 1.94 -2.94
N ASP A 31 23.39 3.10 -2.26
CA ASP A 31 24.47 3.61 -1.40
C ASP A 31 23.91 4.28 -0.16
N VAL A 32 24.27 3.78 1.03
CA VAL A 32 23.89 4.41 2.32
C VAL A 32 24.90 5.53 2.59
N VAL A 33 24.57 6.73 2.19
CA VAL A 33 25.49 7.89 2.20
C VAL A 33 25.54 8.62 3.54
N ASP A 34 24.47 8.51 4.37
CA ASP A 34 24.42 9.14 5.68
C ASP A 34 23.39 8.41 6.58
N TRP A 35 23.44 8.62 7.88
CA TRP A 35 22.56 7.99 8.87
C TRP A 35 22.41 8.84 10.14
N ALA A 36 21.39 8.52 10.92
CA ALA A 36 21.16 9.06 12.25
C ALA A 36 20.68 7.96 13.21
N TYR A 37 20.89 8.16 14.51
CA TYR A 37 20.53 7.21 15.55
C TYR A 37 19.37 7.70 16.42
N ASP A 38 18.87 8.89 16.18
CA ASP A 38 17.67 9.45 16.81
C ASP A 38 16.99 10.45 15.90
N GLY A 39 15.75 10.82 16.24
CA GLY A 39 14.92 11.66 15.38
C GLY A 39 15.37 13.11 15.32
N GLU A 40 16.00 13.65 16.37
CA GLU A 40 16.50 15.04 16.36
C GLU A 40 17.73 15.14 15.45
N GLU A 41 18.67 14.20 15.57
CA GLU A 41 19.82 14.10 14.68
C GLU A 41 19.40 13.93 13.21
N ALA A 42 18.38 13.06 12.97
CA ALA A 42 17.83 12.85 11.64
C ALA A 42 17.26 14.15 11.05
N LEU A 43 16.44 14.87 11.82
CA LEU A 43 15.81 16.11 11.37
C LEU A 43 16.85 17.21 11.06
N GLU A 44 17.89 17.33 11.90
CA GLU A 44 18.97 18.30 11.69
C GLU A 44 19.75 18.00 10.42
N LYS A 45 20.26 16.77 10.26
CA LYS A 45 21.05 16.35 9.11
C LYS A 45 20.28 16.45 7.80
N ILE A 46 19.04 15.93 7.78
CA ILE A 46 18.21 15.96 6.58
C ILE A 46 17.89 17.42 6.21
N SER A 47 17.52 18.27 7.16
CA SER A 47 17.19 19.67 6.87
C SER A 47 18.38 20.45 6.27
N GLY A 48 19.59 20.12 6.68
CA GLY A 48 20.80 20.77 6.15
C GLY A 48 21.21 20.26 4.77
N ASN A 49 20.90 19.00 4.42
CA ASN A 49 21.51 18.33 3.28
C ASN A 49 20.51 17.48 2.45
N TYR A 50 19.21 17.72 2.49
CA TYR A 50 18.18 16.88 1.86
C TYR A 50 18.41 16.61 0.35
N ASN A 51 19.05 17.55 -0.37
CA ASN A 51 19.39 17.37 -1.79
C ASN A 51 20.44 16.27 -2.04
N ASN A 52 21.12 15.79 -0.98
CA ASN A 52 22.10 14.73 -1.09
C ASN A 52 21.47 13.34 -0.95
N TYR A 53 20.17 13.25 -0.66
CA TYR A 53 19.48 12.00 -0.44
C TYR A 53 18.36 11.80 -1.47
N ASP A 54 18.20 10.58 -1.93
CA ASP A 54 17.13 10.19 -2.85
C ASP A 54 16.02 9.43 -2.10
N VAL A 55 16.40 8.65 -1.05
CA VAL A 55 15.50 7.84 -0.22
C VAL A 55 15.83 8.01 1.24
N LEU A 56 14.80 8.16 2.06
CA LEU A 56 14.85 8.08 3.53
C LEU A 56 14.32 6.72 3.98
N VAL A 57 15.14 5.95 4.71
CA VAL A 57 14.71 4.75 5.43
C VAL A 57 14.62 5.08 6.92
N MET A 58 13.43 4.98 7.51
CA MET A 58 13.11 5.52 8.84
C MET A 58 12.47 4.47 9.73
N ASP A 59 13.10 4.13 10.84
CA ASP A 59 12.38 3.44 11.94
C ASP A 59 11.43 4.43 12.62
N LEU A 60 10.25 3.94 12.99
CA LEU A 60 9.30 4.74 13.78
C LEU A 60 9.66 4.79 15.25
N ILE A 61 10.23 3.70 15.79
CA ILE A 61 10.55 3.58 17.20
C ILE A 61 12.01 3.98 17.40
N ILE A 62 12.24 5.28 17.49
CA ILE A 62 13.57 5.85 17.72
C ILE A 62 13.54 6.85 18.89
N ASN A 63 14.71 7.10 19.46
CA ASN A 63 14.86 7.97 20.62
C ASN A 63 14.61 9.46 20.29
N LYS A 64 14.35 10.26 21.32
CA LYS A 64 14.13 11.71 21.36
C LYS A 64 12.92 12.18 20.58
N MET A 65 12.82 11.91 19.29
CA MET A 65 11.69 12.23 18.43
C MET A 65 11.33 11.00 17.59
N ASP A 66 10.07 10.55 17.66
CA ASP A 66 9.61 9.40 16.88
C ASP A 66 9.64 9.69 15.37
N GLY A 67 9.71 8.60 14.56
CA GLY A 67 9.86 8.73 13.11
C GLY A 67 8.69 9.42 12.41
N ILE A 68 7.45 9.28 12.91
CA ILE A 68 6.29 9.99 12.34
C ILE A 68 6.45 11.49 12.53
N ARG A 69 6.85 11.91 13.73
CA ARG A 69 7.07 13.33 14.03
C ARG A 69 8.21 13.92 13.20
N VAL A 70 9.28 13.18 12.96
CA VAL A 70 10.34 13.60 12.03
C VAL A 70 9.78 13.87 10.64
N LEU A 71 8.96 12.95 10.09
CA LEU A 71 8.33 13.10 8.78
C LEU A 71 7.37 14.29 8.73
N GLU A 72 6.57 14.52 9.79
CA GLU A 72 5.71 15.69 9.91
C GLU A 72 6.52 17.00 9.89
N GLU A 73 7.64 17.07 10.62
CA GLU A 73 8.50 18.25 10.65
C GLU A 73 9.21 18.50 9.32
N LEU A 74 9.64 17.44 8.61
CA LEU A 74 10.18 17.56 7.26
C LEU A 74 9.13 18.12 6.28
N ASN A 75 7.89 17.63 6.35
CA ASN A 75 6.79 18.14 5.53
C ASN A 75 6.49 19.62 5.81
N LYS A 76 6.47 20.06 7.07
CA LYS A 76 6.31 21.48 7.44
C LYS A 76 7.41 22.36 6.85
N ARG A 77 8.60 21.82 6.63
CA ARG A 77 9.75 22.49 6.01
C ARG A 77 9.76 22.38 4.48
N ASN A 78 8.70 21.79 3.88
CA ASN A 78 8.61 21.47 2.45
C ASN A 78 9.76 20.59 1.94
N ILE A 79 10.28 19.71 2.80
CA ILE A 79 11.29 18.71 2.45
C ILE A 79 10.57 17.38 2.17
N HIS A 80 10.54 16.98 0.91
CA HIS A 80 9.86 15.78 0.45
C HIS A 80 10.88 14.80 -0.10
N LEU A 81 11.26 13.81 0.72
CA LEU A 81 12.08 12.67 0.30
C LEU A 81 11.18 11.46 0.09
N LYS A 82 11.53 10.61 -0.86
CA LYS A 82 10.91 9.30 -0.94
C LYS A 82 11.27 8.53 0.33
N SER A 83 10.26 7.99 1.02
CA SER A 83 10.46 7.41 2.34
C SER A 83 9.93 6.00 2.45
N ILE A 84 10.72 5.13 3.08
CA ILE A 84 10.36 3.80 3.53
C ILE A 84 10.38 3.82 5.04
N VAL A 85 9.25 3.55 5.66
CA VAL A 85 9.18 3.34 7.11
C VAL A 85 9.46 1.88 7.42
N THR A 86 10.36 1.62 8.38
CA THR A 86 10.66 0.28 8.87
C THR A 86 10.31 0.20 10.36
N THR A 87 9.52 -0.77 10.78
CA THR A 87 9.08 -0.84 12.18
C THR A 87 8.59 -2.23 12.58
N GLY A 88 8.60 -2.54 13.86
CA GLY A 88 7.96 -3.73 14.43
C GLY A 88 6.47 -3.55 14.73
N ILE A 89 5.90 -2.35 14.52
CA ILE A 89 4.49 -2.09 14.81
C ILE A 89 3.64 -2.57 13.65
N ASN A 90 2.70 -3.47 13.92
CA ASN A 90 1.67 -3.89 12.97
C ASN A 90 0.30 -3.34 13.43
N SER A 91 0.05 -2.05 13.17
CA SER A 91 -1.18 -1.36 13.53
C SER A 91 -1.70 -0.54 12.36
N ILE A 92 -2.95 -0.76 11.97
CA ILE A 92 -3.64 -0.02 10.91
C ILE A 92 -3.64 1.49 11.19
N GLU A 93 -3.79 1.90 12.44
CA GLU A 93 -3.78 3.31 12.84
C GLU A 93 -2.43 3.97 12.54
N VAL A 94 -1.33 3.28 12.87
CA VAL A 94 0.04 3.78 12.63
C VAL A 94 0.32 3.86 11.13
N ILE A 95 -0.11 2.86 10.38
CA ILE A 95 0.04 2.82 8.92
C ILE A 95 -0.72 3.97 8.27
N ASN A 96 -2.00 4.16 8.62
CA ASN A 96 -2.81 5.27 8.11
C ASN A 96 -2.15 6.62 8.41
N LYS A 97 -1.57 6.77 9.59
CA LYS A 97 -0.83 7.99 9.96
C LYS A 97 0.43 8.18 9.08
N CYS A 98 1.18 7.10 8.83
CA CYS A 98 2.31 7.13 7.89
C CYS A 98 1.89 7.56 6.48
N MET A 99 0.75 7.03 5.99
CA MET A 99 0.23 7.43 4.67
C MET A 99 -0.18 8.90 4.63
N GLN A 100 -0.82 9.41 5.68
CA GLN A 100 -1.19 10.83 5.77
C GLN A 100 0.01 11.77 5.73
N VAL A 101 1.15 11.35 6.26
CA VAL A 101 2.40 12.13 6.21
C VAL A 101 3.21 11.89 4.92
N GLY A 102 2.70 11.08 3.99
CA GLY A 102 3.29 10.91 2.65
C GLY A 102 4.38 9.84 2.56
N VAL A 103 4.38 8.83 3.45
CA VAL A 103 5.29 7.67 3.36
C VAL A 103 5.01 6.90 2.08
N ASN A 104 6.05 6.53 1.32
CA ASN A 104 5.93 5.80 0.07
C ASN A 104 5.81 4.28 0.29
N TYR A 105 6.42 3.76 1.35
CA TYR A 105 6.38 2.33 1.66
C TYR A 105 6.49 2.09 3.17
N TYR A 106 5.82 1.03 3.64
CA TYR A 106 5.86 0.60 5.04
C TYR A 106 6.33 -0.85 5.11
N LEU A 107 7.45 -1.10 5.79
CA LEU A 107 8.11 -2.40 5.85
C LEU A 107 8.16 -2.92 7.29
N LEU A 108 7.53 -4.06 7.55
CA LEU A 108 7.53 -4.68 8.87
C LEU A 108 8.86 -5.39 9.16
N LYS A 109 9.42 -5.14 10.33
CA LYS A 109 10.53 -5.93 10.89
C LYS A 109 10.01 -7.28 11.42
N PRO A 110 10.75 -8.41 11.21
CA PRO A 110 12.03 -8.52 10.52
C PRO A 110 11.89 -8.58 9.00
N TYR A 111 12.83 -8.00 8.26
CA TYR A 111 12.91 -8.07 6.79
C TYR A 111 14.34 -8.39 6.33
N SER A 112 14.49 -8.88 5.10
CA SER A 112 15.79 -9.06 4.47
C SER A 112 16.29 -7.77 3.83
N PHE A 113 17.61 -7.61 3.72
CA PHE A 113 18.19 -6.44 3.03
C PHE A 113 17.89 -6.46 1.53
N ASP A 114 17.70 -7.65 0.93
CA ASP A 114 17.23 -7.78 -0.45
C ASP A 114 15.81 -7.22 -0.63
N ALA A 115 14.90 -7.47 0.32
CA ALA A 115 13.56 -6.91 0.30
C ALA A 115 13.61 -5.38 0.39
N LEU A 116 14.43 -4.84 1.30
CA LEU A 116 14.63 -3.40 1.43
C LEU A 116 15.20 -2.80 0.14
N ALA A 117 16.19 -3.45 -0.50
CA ALA A 117 16.76 -3.04 -1.78
C ALA A 117 15.69 -2.93 -2.86
N LYS A 118 14.89 -3.99 -3.03
CA LYS A 118 13.81 -4.06 -4.02
C LYS A 118 12.81 -2.92 -3.84
N HIS A 119 12.43 -2.61 -2.59
CA HIS A 119 11.51 -1.50 -2.32
C HIS A 119 12.13 -0.14 -2.61
N MET A 120 13.40 0.08 -2.28
CA MET A 120 14.11 1.31 -2.64
C MET A 120 14.17 1.52 -4.16
N GLU A 121 14.48 0.47 -4.92
CA GLU A 121 14.49 0.51 -6.38
C GLU A 121 13.08 0.82 -6.93
N THR A 122 12.06 0.12 -6.46
CA THR A 122 10.66 0.30 -6.88
C THR A 122 10.18 1.73 -6.67
N ILE A 123 10.40 2.32 -5.48
CA ILE A 123 9.96 3.70 -5.23
C ILE A 123 10.75 4.73 -6.03
N MET A 124 11.99 4.42 -6.43
CA MET A 124 12.81 5.30 -7.26
C MET A 124 12.45 5.24 -8.74
N GLU A 125 12.05 4.08 -9.25
CA GLU A 125 11.57 3.91 -10.63
C GLU A 125 10.23 4.61 -10.86
N SER A 126 9.44 4.81 -9.81
CA SER A 126 8.18 5.56 -9.87
C SER A 126 8.43 7.06 -10.15
N ARG A 127 8.85 7.37 -11.39
CA ARG A 127 8.73 8.74 -11.92
C ARG A 127 7.24 9.02 -12.15
N LYS A 128 6.72 9.99 -11.39
CA LYS A 128 5.46 10.74 -11.69
C LYS A 128 4.55 10.02 -12.71
N ASP A 129 3.92 8.98 -12.28
CA ASP A 129 2.64 8.50 -12.77
C ASP A 129 2.38 7.16 -12.10
N LYS A 130 1.29 7.11 -11.32
CA LYS A 130 0.60 5.90 -10.85
C LYS A 130 1.51 4.70 -10.59
N LEU A 131 1.47 4.17 -9.39
CA LEU A 131 1.84 2.78 -9.12
C LEU A 131 1.57 1.94 -10.38
N ILE A 132 2.62 1.64 -11.16
CA ILE A 132 2.52 0.60 -12.18
C ILE A 132 2.52 -0.70 -11.38
N VAL A 133 1.39 -0.95 -10.79
CA VAL A 133 1.01 -2.30 -10.41
C VAL A 133 1.01 -3.06 -11.73
N ASN A 134 1.86 -4.05 -11.86
CA ASN A 134 1.76 -4.96 -12.97
C ASN A 134 0.30 -5.47 -12.97
N ASP A 135 -0.44 -5.16 -14.04
CA ASP A 135 -1.88 -5.42 -14.16
C ASP A 135 -2.24 -6.88 -13.84
N ASN A 136 -1.28 -7.79 -14.07
CA ASN A 136 -1.40 -9.20 -13.72
C ASN A 136 -1.37 -9.46 -12.20
N ASP A 137 -0.56 -8.74 -11.44
CA ASP A 137 -0.43 -8.97 -9.99
C ASP A 137 -1.69 -8.47 -9.24
N LEU A 138 -2.28 -7.34 -9.68
CA LEU A 138 -3.55 -6.87 -9.13
C LEU A 138 -4.68 -7.85 -9.44
N LYS A 139 -4.80 -8.30 -10.69
CA LYS A 139 -5.82 -9.27 -11.09
C LYS A 139 -5.68 -10.59 -10.34
N GLN A 140 -4.45 -11.01 -10.08
CA GLN A 140 -4.17 -12.22 -9.30
C GLN A 140 -4.55 -12.03 -7.82
N ALA A 141 -4.22 -10.91 -7.21
CA ALA A 141 -4.59 -10.58 -5.83
C ALA A 141 -6.12 -10.50 -5.67
N ILE A 142 -6.81 -9.80 -6.58
CA ILE A 142 -8.28 -9.75 -6.60
C ILE A 142 -8.87 -11.16 -6.73
N THR A 143 -8.33 -11.98 -7.64
CA THR A 143 -8.78 -13.35 -7.86
C THR A 143 -8.64 -14.20 -6.60
N THR A 144 -7.48 -14.15 -5.95
CA THR A 144 -7.20 -14.87 -4.71
C THR A 144 -8.16 -14.44 -3.60
N LEU A 145 -8.37 -13.13 -3.44
CA LEU A 145 -9.27 -12.61 -2.42
C LEU A 145 -10.74 -12.96 -2.69
N LEU A 146 -11.22 -12.92 -3.94
CA LEU A 146 -12.59 -13.34 -4.27
C LEU A 146 -12.81 -14.84 -4.05
N HIS A 147 -11.80 -15.67 -4.30
CA HIS A 147 -11.86 -17.11 -4.00
C HIS A 147 -11.91 -17.35 -2.49
N SER A 148 -11.09 -16.66 -1.71
CA SER A 148 -11.10 -16.78 -0.24
C SER A 148 -12.42 -16.30 0.37
N LEU A 149 -13.10 -15.34 -0.26
CA LEU A 149 -14.46 -14.91 0.09
C LEU A 149 -15.55 -15.87 -0.41
N GLY A 150 -15.19 -17.02 -0.99
CA GLY A 150 -16.15 -18.04 -1.43
C GLY A 150 -17.01 -17.63 -2.63
N ILE A 151 -16.61 -16.61 -3.41
CA ILE A 151 -17.36 -16.20 -4.61
C ILE A 151 -17.03 -17.17 -5.76
N PRO A 152 -18.03 -17.91 -6.31
CA PRO A 152 -17.77 -18.88 -7.34
C PRO A 152 -17.33 -18.26 -8.67
N SER A 153 -16.21 -18.71 -9.22
CA SER A 153 -15.63 -18.17 -10.46
C SER A 153 -16.48 -18.41 -11.72
N HIS A 154 -17.39 -19.39 -11.70
CA HIS A 154 -18.24 -19.76 -12.84
C HIS A 154 -19.50 -18.89 -13.00
N ILE A 155 -19.81 -18.00 -12.06
CA ILE A 155 -20.97 -17.11 -12.17
C ILE A 155 -20.57 -15.77 -12.81
N LYS A 156 -21.46 -15.19 -13.63
CA LYS A 156 -21.18 -13.91 -14.33
C LYS A 156 -20.81 -12.77 -13.36
N GLY A 157 -21.43 -12.76 -12.19
CA GLY A 157 -21.16 -11.74 -11.16
C GLY A 157 -19.72 -11.74 -10.66
N TYR A 158 -19.02 -12.87 -10.71
CA TYR A 158 -17.59 -12.94 -10.36
C TYR A 158 -16.73 -12.04 -11.26
N ALA A 159 -16.88 -12.17 -12.58
CA ALA A 159 -16.11 -11.36 -13.52
C ALA A 159 -16.44 -9.86 -13.38
N TYR A 160 -17.71 -9.52 -13.15
CA TYR A 160 -18.13 -8.13 -12.95
C TYR A 160 -17.57 -7.55 -11.64
N ILE A 161 -17.58 -8.31 -10.53
CA ILE A 161 -16.98 -7.89 -9.27
C ILE A 161 -15.47 -7.69 -9.43
N ARG A 162 -14.76 -8.64 -10.03
CA ARG A 162 -13.32 -8.57 -10.24
C ARG A 162 -12.93 -7.28 -10.98
N ASP A 163 -13.60 -7.01 -12.09
CA ASP A 163 -13.29 -5.86 -12.92
C ASP A 163 -13.76 -4.54 -12.28
N SER A 164 -14.85 -4.58 -11.48
CA SER A 164 -15.28 -3.44 -10.67
C SER A 164 -14.28 -3.07 -9.58
N ILE A 165 -13.70 -4.07 -8.93
CA ILE A 165 -12.65 -3.86 -7.92
C ILE A 165 -11.39 -3.29 -8.58
N ASP A 166 -10.98 -3.81 -9.74
CA ASP A 166 -9.85 -3.31 -10.52
C ASP A 166 -10.02 -1.84 -10.90
N LEU A 167 -11.19 -1.47 -11.46
CA LEU A 167 -11.52 -0.09 -11.79
C LEU A 167 -11.51 0.82 -10.56
N MET A 168 -12.13 0.41 -9.46
CA MET A 168 -12.21 1.20 -8.24
C MET A 168 -10.83 1.29 -7.54
N TYR A 169 -10.01 0.25 -7.62
CA TYR A 169 -8.64 0.27 -7.13
C TYR A 169 -7.82 1.37 -7.82
N ASN A 170 -7.93 1.45 -9.15
CA ASN A 170 -7.22 2.42 -9.97
C ASN A 170 -7.84 3.83 -9.90
N ASN A 171 -9.15 3.95 -9.65
CA ASN A 171 -9.89 5.21 -9.61
C ASN A 171 -10.73 5.34 -8.33
N PRO A 172 -10.14 5.75 -7.19
CA PRO A 172 -10.83 5.89 -5.91
C PRO A 172 -12.04 6.83 -5.93
N SER A 173 -12.06 7.81 -6.83
CA SER A 173 -13.18 8.75 -6.99
C SER A 173 -14.49 8.07 -7.42
N MET A 174 -14.43 6.87 -7.99
CA MET A 174 -15.61 6.10 -8.37
C MET A 174 -16.46 5.59 -7.18
N ILE A 175 -15.97 5.65 -5.93
CA ILE A 175 -16.71 5.23 -4.73
C ILE A 175 -18.06 5.94 -4.63
N GLY A 176 -18.12 7.24 -4.97
CA GLY A 176 -19.37 8.02 -4.98
C GLY A 176 -20.20 7.93 -6.28
N ALA A 177 -19.71 7.24 -7.31
CA ALA A 177 -20.27 7.25 -8.66
C ALA A 177 -20.57 5.85 -9.24
N ILE A 178 -20.72 4.83 -8.40
CA ILE A 178 -20.85 3.43 -8.81
C ILE A 178 -21.96 3.22 -9.83
N THR A 179 -23.15 3.77 -9.59
CA THR A 179 -24.29 3.62 -10.51
C THR A 179 -24.12 4.46 -11.79
N LYS A 180 -23.43 5.60 -11.70
CA LYS A 180 -23.30 6.55 -12.82
C LYS A 180 -22.09 6.28 -13.70
N GLU A 181 -21.04 5.69 -13.17
CA GLU A 181 -19.77 5.50 -13.86
C GLU A 181 -19.34 4.02 -13.89
N LEU A 182 -19.24 3.36 -12.73
CA LEU A 182 -18.70 2.00 -12.63
C LEU A 182 -19.58 0.97 -13.37
N TYR A 183 -20.89 0.93 -13.09
CA TYR A 183 -21.78 -0.04 -13.73
C TYR A 183 -21.91 0.16 -15.25
N PRO A 184 -22.02 1.39 -15.80
CA PRO A 184 -21.96 1.61 -17.22
C PRO A 184 -20.67 1.09 -17.85
N GLU A 185 -19.50 1.36 -17.28
CA GLU A 185 -18.22 0.89 -17.81
C GLU A 185 -18.11 -0.64 -17.84
N ILE A 186 -18.58 -1.32 -16.79
CA ILE A 186 -18.66 -2.78 -16.77
C ILE A 186 -19.70 -3.29 -17.79
N ALA A 187 -20.83 -2.62 -17.92
CA ALA A 187 -21.87 -2.99 -18.87
C ALA A 187 -21.38 -2.92 -20.33
N ASP A 188 -20.67 -1.85 -20.68
CA ASP A 188 -20.07 -1.67 -22.00
C ASP A 188 -18.99 -2.73 -22.27
N LYS A 189 -18.11 -3.00 -21.29
CA LYS A 189 -17.06 -4.01 -21.42
C LYS A 189 -17.59 -5.41 -21.70
N TYR A 190 -18.77 -5.75 -21.16
CA TYR A 190 -19.35 -7.10 -21.25
C TYR A 190 -20.57 -7.18 -22.19
N ASP A 191 -20.82 -6.15 -23.00
CA ASP A 191 -21.96 -6.05 -23.92
C ASP A 191 -23.29 -6.42 -23.23
N THR A 192 -23.59 -5.72 -22.12
CA THR A 192 -24.77 -5.96 -21.30
C THR A 192 -25.38 -4.66 -20.77
N THR A 193 -26.32 -4.74 -19.85
CA THR A 193 -26.96 -3.56 -19.25
C THR A 193 -26.52 -3.34 -17.80
N THR A 194 -26.52 -2.10 -17.36
CA THR A 194 -26.19 -1.72 -15.97
C THR A 194 -27.03 -2.49 -14.94
N SER A 195 -28.33 -2.68 -15.21
CA SER A 195 -29.22 -3.43 -14.31
C SER A 195 -28.85 -4.92 -14.24
N ARG A 196 -28.35 -5.51 -15.32
CA ARG A 196 -27.87 -6.90 -15.31
C ARG A 196 -26.54 -7.02 -14.55
N VAL A 197 -25.65 -6.05 -14.69
CA VAL A 197 -24.39 -5.97 -13.94
C VAL A 197 -24.70 -5.89 -12.45
N GLU A 198 -25.51 -4.93 -12.03
CA GLU A 198 -25.90 -4.74 -10.63
C GLU A 198 -26.51 -6.00 -10.01
N ARG A 199 -27.46 -6.63 -10.73
CA ARG A 199 -28.12 -7.86 -10.26
C ARG A 199 -27.15 -9.03 -10.16
N ALA A 200 -26.24 -9.20 -11.12
CA ALA A 200 -25.27 -10.27 -11.12
C ALA A 200 -24.24 -10.13 -9.98
N ILE A 201 -23.78 -8.90 -9.70
CA ILE A 201 -22.90 -8.60 -8.58
C ILE A 201 -23.62 -8.91 -7.26
N ARG A 202 -24.85 -8.41 -7.09
CA ARG A 202 -25.67 -8.69 -5.89
C ARG A 202 -25.83 -10.18 -5.64
N HIS A 203 -26.16 -10.95 -6.66
CA HIS A 203 -26.29 -12.40 -6.56
C HIS A 203 -24.97 -13.08 -6.15
N ALA A 204 -23.84 -12.66 -6.70
CA ALA A 204 -22.54 -13.21 -6.36
C ALA A 204 -22.18 -12.96 -4.88
N ILE A 205 -22.44 -11.76 -4.38
CA ILE A 205 -22.26 -11.41 -2.97
C ILE A 205 -23.20 -12.24 -2.09
N GLU A 206 -24.45 -12.45 -2.49
CA GLU A 206 -25.42 -13.28 -1.75
C GLU A 206 -24.99 -14.75 -1.65
N VAL A 207 -24.47 -15.32 -2.73
CA VAL A 207 -23.98 -16.70 -2.74
C VAL A 207 -22.83 -16.86 -1.74
N SER A 208 -21.90 -15.92 -1.72
CA SER A 208 -20.79 -15.92 -0.77
C SER A 208 -21.29 -15.73 0.67
N TRP A 209 -22.14 -14.74 0.91
CA TRP A 209 -22.70 -14.43 2.23
C TRP A 209 -23.40 -15.63 2.88
N ASN A 210 -24.19 -16.35 2.13
CA ASN A 210 -24.93 -17.52 2.62
C ASN A 210 -24.05 -18.74 2.92
N ARG A 211 -22.80 -18.78 2.44
CA ARG A 211 -21.85 -19.86 2.71
C ARG A 211 -21.06 -19.69 4.00
N GLY A 212 -21.15 -18.53 4.64
CA GLY A 212 -20.50 -18.27 5.92
C GLY A 212 -18.98 -18.00 5.85
N ASP A 213 -18.41 -17.88 4.66
CA ASP A 213 -16.95 -17.71 4.45
C ASP A 213 -16.47 -16.26 4.64
N TYR A 214 -17.27 -15.40 5.30
CA TYR A 214 -16.99 -13.97 5.49
C TYR A 214 -16.00 -13.61 6.59
N ASP A 215 -15.37 -14.60 7.22
CA ASP A 215 -14.38 -14.38 8.32
C ASP A 215 -13.09 -13.67 7.86
N LEU A 216 -12.94 -13.42 6.56
CA LEU A 216 -11.77 -12.79 5.96
C LEU A 216 -11.77 -11.26 6.00
N MET A 217 -12.85 -10.63 6.41
CA MET A 217 -12.87 -9.19 6.68
C MET A 217 -12.35 -8.85 8.09
N GLY A 218 -11.63 -9.80 8.72
CA GLY A 218 -10.83 -9.73 9.93
C GLY A 218 -11.33 -8.76 10.99
N HIS A 219 -11.97 -9.26 12.04
CA HIS A 219 -12.19 -8.65 13.39
C HIS A 219 -12.85 -7.27 13.49
N SER A 220 -13.37 -6.69 12.41
CA SER A 220 -14.02 -5.37 12.46
C SER A 220 -15.47 -5.38 11.99
N VAL A 221 -16.03 -6.52 11.63
CA VAL A 221 -17.45 -6.60 11.28
C VAL A 221 -18.16 -7.29 12.44
N ASP A 222 -18.80 -6.48 13.30
CA ASP A 222 -19.79 -6.98 14.26
C ASP A 222 -20.73 -7.94 13.53
N TYR A 223 -20.86 -9.17 14.04
CA TYR A 223 -21.71 -10.22 13.50
C TYR A 223 -23.21 -9.85 13.44
N ASP A 224 -23.57 -8.64 13.86
CA ASP A 224 -24.92 -8.09 13.84
C ASP A 224 -25.19 -7.17 12.63
N ARG A 225 -24.28 -7.09 11.65
CA ARG A 225 -24.46 -6.22 10.48
C ARG A 225 -25.19 -6.94 9.34
N ALA A 226 -26.10 -6.19 8.73
CA ALA A 226 -26.78 -6.59 7.51
C ALA A 226 -25.75 -6.87 6.37
N LYS A 227 -26.09 -7.78 5.45
CA LYS A 227 -25.34 -8.05 4.22
C LYS A 227 -24.91 -6.75 3.55
N PRO A 228 -23.63 -6.61 3.14
CA PRO A 228 -23.14 -5.39 2.50
C PRO A 228 -23.87 -5.12 1.18
N THR A 229 -24.03 -3.86 0.85
CA THR A 229 -24.44 -3.44 -0.49
C THR A 229 -23.32 -3.73 -1.49
N ASN A 230 -23.64 -3.76 -2.78
CA ASN A 230 -22.62 -3.93 -3.83
C ASN A 230 -21.52 -2.88 -3.72
N SER A 231 -21.90 -1.64 -3.44
CA SER A 231 -20.99 -0.50 -3.29
C SER A 231 -20.03 -0.69 -2.12
N GLU A 232 -20.55 -1.03 -0.97
CA GLU A 232 -19.76 -1.28 0.24
C GLU A 232 -18.77 -2.45 0.01
N PHE A 233 -19.27 -3.53 -0.58
CA PHE A 233 -18.43 -4.70 -0.88
C PHE A 233 -17.26 -4.35 -1.79
N ILE A 234 -17.54 -3.75 -2.95
CA ILE A 234 -16.50 -3.40 -3.95
C ILE A 234 -15.50 -2.40 -3.37
N ALA A 235 -15.99 -1.37 -2.66
CA ALA A 235 -15.15 -0.37 -2.03
C ALA A 235 -14.26 -0.98 -0.94
N THR A 236 -14.81 -1.78 -0.05
CA THR A 236 -14.06 -2.42 1.05
C THR A 236 -12.99 -3.36 0.51
N VAL A 237 -13.29 -4.14 -0.53
CA VAL A 237 -12.31 -5.05 -1.14
C VAL A 237 -11.21 -4.26 -1.88
N ALA A 238 -11.56 -3.20 -2.59
CA ALA A 238 -10.58 -2.35 -3.26
C ALA A 238 -9.66 -1.65 -2.25
N ASP A 239 -10.20 -1.16 -1.15
CA ASP A 239 -9.43 -0.51 -0.07
C ASP A 239 -8.53 -1.52 0.67
N LYS A 240 -9.06 -2.72 0.96
CA LYS A 240 -8.27 -3.80 1.55
C LYS A 240 -7.06 -4.16 0.67
N LEU A 241 -7.26 -4.30 -0.64
CA LEU A 241 -6.17 -4.58 -1.58
C LEU A 241 -5.17 -3.43 -1.68
N ARG A 242 -5.61 -2.18 -1.57
CA ARG A 242 -4.69 -1.04 -1.47
C ARG A 242 -3.85 -1.12 -0.21
N LEU A 243 -4.46 -1.45 0.91
CA LEU A 243 -3.78 -1.61 2.19
C LEU A 243 -2.81 -2.80 2.16
N GLU A 244 -3.23 -3.98 1.71
CA GLU A 244 -2.39 -5.18 1.66
C GLU A 244 -1.19 -5.02 0.72
N ARG A 245 -1.34 -4.33 -0.42
CA ARG A 245 -0.23 -4.04 -1.36
C ARG A 245 0.74 -2.97 -0.89
N ILE A 246 0.38 -2.23 0.12
CA ILE A 246 1.31 -1.37 0.85
C ILE A 246 2.27 -2.24 1.69
N TYR A 247 1.94 -3.51 1.91
CA TYR A 247 2.67 -4.44 2.79
C TYR A 247 3.51 -5.51 2.07
N GLU A 248 3.33 -5.74 0.77
CA GLU A 248 4.17 -6.61 -0.06
C GLU A 248 5.36 -5.84 -0.67
#